data_321297c902cc81de17a383be1ebbf51a
#
_entry.id   321297c902cc81de17a383be1ebbf51a
#
_cell.length_a   1.000
_cell.length_b   1.000
_cell.length_c   1.000
_cell.angle_alpha   90.00
_cell.angle_beta   90.00
_cell.angle_gamma   90.00
#
_symmetry.space_group_name_H-M   'P 1'
#
loop_
_entity.id
_entity.type
_entity.pdbx_description
1 polymer ?
#
loop_
_entity_poly.entity_id
_entity_poly.type
_entity_poly.pdbx_seq_one_letter_code
_entity_poly.pdbx_strand_id
1 'polypeptide(L)'
;FDRPRAFVNQQVTLSVRFHYAARLLGDSHYDAPKLTGFLSEDLPPVREGSTEIDGRSYLYSEIKTALFPVQPGRLVVGPATVRCQVPRGLPEQFQPDFFDRFFAMSSPQTLSLTTEPLALDVEPLPAGRPDEFTGIVGRLAAKASADRLEAKVGEAVTLTVTVAGSGNLKSVPDPKRPELAAVRFFTTESTSTVEKNADRIGGSKTFRTILVPRVSGEFRLPPVEFSYFDPETRSYQRAETSPVVLSVAPGAPGAGGSAASEAAPGLTAIASDIRYLKTRPESAPVSAALAAFAGAGLWHGAPCAVLLLAGTVAWRRRMRDADPRGRRQRQALRTASARLREAQALPPAQTERAA
;
A
#
# COMPACT_ATOMS: atom_id res chain seq x y z
N PHE A 1 8.60 14.98 16.85
CA PHE A 1 9.20 13.65 16.90
C PHE A 1 9.05 13.04 18.29
N ASP A 2 8.98 11.71 18.36
CA ASP A 2 9.04 10.98 19.64
C ASP A 2 10.42 11.08 20.32
N ARG A 3 11.46 11.49 19.57
CA ARG A 3 12.82 11.68 20.05
C ARG A 3 13.57 12.73 19.24
N PRO A 4 14.52 13.47 19.85
CA PRO A 4 15.30 14.52 19.16
C PRO A 4 16.51 13.98 18.37
N ARG A 5 16.95 12.74 18.67
CA ARG A 5 18.10 12.08 18.05
C ARG A 5 17.79 10.65 17.70
N ALA A 6 18.38 10.14 16.63
CA ALA A 6 18.24 8.76 16.20
C ALA A 6 19.48 8.29 15.46
N PHE A 7 19.71 6.98 15.38
CA PHE A 7 20.68 6.39 14.48
C PHE A 7 20.13 6.27 13.05
N VAL A 8 21.02 6.19 12.08
CA VAL A 8 20.66 5.84 10.70
C VAL A 8 19.84 4.55 10.72
N ASN A 9 18.75 4.49 9.97
CA ASN A 9 17.76 3.40 9.90
C ASN A 9 16.97 3.13 11.20
N GLN A 10 17.17 3.91 12.27
CA GLN A 10 16.31 3.82 13.45
C GLN A 10 14.96 4.46 13.19
N GLN A 11 13.88 3.80 13.56
CA GLN A 11 12.56 4.41 13.48
C GLN A 11 12.44 5.62 14.41
N VAL A 12 11.90 6.70 13.86
CA VAL A 12 11.43 7.90 14.58
C VAL A 12 9.98 8.13 14.18
N THR A 13 9.12 8.37 15.16
CA THR A 13 7.71 8.64 14.87
C THR A 13 7.46 10.14 14.82
N LEU A 14 7.01 10.61 13.64
CA LEU A 14 6.50 11.94 13.44
C LEU A 14 5.02 11.96 13.75
N SER A 15 4.58 12.83 14.68
CA SER A 15 3.18 13.08 14.98
C SER A 15 2.82 14.50 14.57
N VAL A 16 1.83 14.63 13.69
CA VAL A 16 1.24 15.92 13.31
C VAL A 16 -0.15 15.98 13.93
N ARG A 17 -0.39 16.96 14.80
CA ARG A 17 -1.67 17.18 15.46
C ARG A 17 -2.29 18.48 14.99
N PHE A 18 -3.51 18.40 14.52
CA PHE A 18 -4.34 19.55 14.20
C PHE A 18 -5.37 19.76 15.31
N HIS A 19 -5.26 20.86 16.04
CA HIS A 19 -6.16 21.24 17.14
C HIS A 19 -7.19 22.27 16.63
N TYR A 20 -8.46 22.07 16.97
CA TYR A 20 -9.53 22.99 16.59
C TYR A 20 -10.60 23.07 17.68
N ALA A 21 -11.10 24.28 17.93
CA ALA A 21 -12.20 24.57 18.86
C ALA A 21 -13.46 24.97 18.11
N ALA A 22 -13.35 25.40 16.85
CA ALA A 22 -14.47 25.80 16.03
C ALA A 22 -15.03 24.61 15.23
N ARG A 23 -16.32 24.69 14.89
CA ARG A 23 -16.93 23.72 13.97
C ARG A 23 -16.31 23.87 12.58
N LEU A 24 -15.78 22.80 12.05
CA LEU A 24 -15.27 22.74 10.68
C LEU A 24 -16.45 22.55 9.71
N LEU A 25 -16.37 23.21 8.54
CA LEU A 25 -17.32 23.09 7.45
C LEU A 25 -16.71 22.19 6.37
N GLY A 26 -17.17 20.94 6.30
CA GLY A 26 -16.62 19.95 5.39
C GLY A 26 -15.30 19.34 5.85
N ASP A 27 -14.64 18.62 4.96
CA ASP A 27 -13.41 17.90 5.23
C ASP A 27 -12.20 18.83 5.22
N SER A 28 -11.27 18.59 6.15
CA SER A 28 -9.97 19.25 6.17
C SER A 28 -9.02 18.57 5.20
N HIS A 29 -8.26 19.35 4.44
CA HIS A 29 -7.24 18.84 3.54
C HIS A 29 -5.87 18.93 4.20
N TYR A 30 -5.17 17.79 4.30
CA TYR A 30 -3.82 17.70 4.86
C TYR A 30 -2.81 17.52 3.74
N ASP A 31 -1.88 18.46 3.63
CA ASP A 31 -0.70 18.37 2.79
C ASP A 31 0.48 17.89 3.66
N ALA A 32 0.95 16.68 3.40
CA ALA A 32 2.05 16.08 4.14
C ALA A 32 3.38 16.84 3.95
N PRO A 33 4.26 16.86 4.97
CA PRO A 33 5.56 17.52 4.87
C PRO A 33 6.49 16.79 3.89
N LYS A 34 7.47 17.53 3.35
CA LYS A 34 8.54 16.90 2.56
C LYS A 34 9.49 16.14 3.50
N LEU A 35 9.74 14.87 3.20
CA LEU A 35 10.52 13.93 4.01
C LEU A 35 11.86 13.59 3.33
N THR A 36 12.61 14.59 2.87
CA THR A 36 13.89 14.37 2.20
C THR A 36 14.91 13.75 3.16
N GLY A 37 15.52 12.63 2.75
CA GLY A 37 16.49 11.88 3.57
C GLY A 37 15.85 10.85 4.50
N PHE A 38 14.55 10.59 4.36
CA PHE A 38 13.84 9.55 5.11
C PHE A 38 13.14 8.56 4.19
N LEU A 39 13.09 7.30 4.61
CA LEU A 39 12.05 6.37 4.20
C LEU A 39 10.89 6.54 5.18
N SER A 40 9.65 6.50 4.68
CA SER A 40 8.45 6.73 5.49
C SER A 40 7.42 5.64 5.31
N GLU A 41 6.70 5.36 6.39
CA GLU A 41 5.54 4.47 6.41
C GLU A 41 4.45 5.08 7.29
N ASP A 42 3.22 5.16 6.79
CA ASP A 42 2.10 5.68 7.57
C ASP A 42 1.69 4.73 8.68
N LEU A 43 1.40 5.29 9.85
CA LEU A 43 0.93 4.57 11.03
C LEU A 43 -0.57 4.84 11.24
N PRO A 44 -1.46 3.97 10.75
CA PRO A 44 -2.89 4.07 10.99
C PRO A 44 -3.24 3.63 12.42
N PRO A 45 -4.43 4.00 12.92
CA PRO A 45 -5.38 4.91 12.33
C PRO A 45 -5.06 6.37 12.64
N VAL A 46 -5.69 7.32 11.89
CA VAL A 46 -5.81 8.71 12.33
C VAL A 46 -6.52 8.72 13.68
N ARG A 47 -5.94 9.39 14.67
CA ARG A 47 -6.50 9.45 16.03
C ARG A 47 -7.24 10.76 16.21
N GLU A 48 -8.44 10.68 16.74
CA GLU A 48 -9.24 11.83 17.11
C GLU A 48 -9.48 11.83 18.62
N GLY A 49 -9.54 12.99 19.22
CA GLY A 49 -9.77 13.12 20.63
C GLY A 49 -9.98 14.58 21.06
N SER A 50 -10.06 14.79 22.37
CA SER A 50 -10.14 16.11 22.96
C SER A 50 -8.96 16.33 23.92
N THR A 51 -8.53 17.58 24.01
CA THR A 51 -7.49 18.00 24.96
C THR A 51 -7.79 19.40 25.48
N GLU A 52 -7.27 19.74 26.63
CA GLU A 52 -7.36 21.07 27.20
C GLU A 52 -6.00 21.78 27.04
N ILE A 53 -6.04 22.98 26.49
CA ILE A 53 -4.85 23.85 26.30
C ILE A 53 -5.23 25.21 26.88
N ASP A 54 -4.48 25.70 27.85
CA ASP A 54 -4.68 26.98 28.53
C ASP A 54 -6.12 27.19 29.05
N GLY A 55 -6.74 26.12 29.62
CA GLY A 55 -8.09 26.16 30.18
C GLY A 55 -9.20 26.13 29.11
N ARG A 56 -8.86 25.89 27.85
CA ARG A 56 -9.83 25.74 26.76
C ARG A 56 -9.81 24.34 26.19
N SER A 57 -11.00 23.78 25.94
CA SER A 57 -11.14 22.47 25.31
C SER A 57 -10.99 22.56 23.80
N TYR A 58 -10.13 21.70 23.26
CA TYR A 58 -9.90 21.53 21.81
C TYR A 58 -10.17 20.10 21.41
N LEU A 59 -10.75 19.92 20.24
CA LEU A 59 -10.70 18.66 19.53
C LEU A 59 -9.37 18.57 18.78
N TYR A 60 -8.85 17.38 18.57
CA TYR A 60 -7.66 17.18 17.76
C TYR A 60 -7.81 15.99 16.82
N SER A 61 -7.14 16.09 15.67
CA SER A 61 -6.87 14.98 14.76
C SER A 61 -5.36 14.79 14.67
N GLU A 62 -4.86 13.57 14.92
CA GLU A 62 -3.44 13.22 14.92
C GLU A 62 -3.13 12.21 13.83
N ILE A 63 -2.17 12.55 12.98
CA ILE A 63 -1.59 11.65 11.96
C ILE A 63 -0.18 11.30 12.41
N LYS A 64 0.14 10.01 12.38
CA LYS A 64 1.48 9.51 12.70
C LYS A 64 2.13 8.86 11.49
N THR A 65 3.41 9.13 11.32
CA THR A 65 4.23 8.56 10.25
C THR A 65 5.54 8.06 10.86
N ALA A 66 5.89 6.81 10.60
CA ALA A 66 7.19 6.26 10.96
C ALA A 66 8.22 6.70 9.92
N LEU A 67 9.32 7.27 10.39
CA LEU A 67 10.42 7.77 9.58
C LEU A 67 11.67 6.95 9.88
N PHE A 68 12.43 6.59 8.83
CA PHE A 68 13.70 5.91 8.92
C PHE A 68 14.75 6.78 8.21
N PRO A 69 15.62 7.50 8.93
CA PRO A 69 16.66 8.34 8.33
C PRO A 69 17.67 7.47 7.56
N VAL A 70 18.00 7.84 6.32
CA VAL A 70 18.89 7.03 5.46
C VAL A 70 20.33 7.48 5.48
N GLN A 71 20.64 8.62 6.09
CA GLN A 71 22.01 9.18 6.17
C GLN A 71 22.21 9.90 7.50
N PRO A 72 23.46 9.95 8.01
CA PRO A 72 23.78 10.70 9.22
C PRO A 72 23.80 12.20 8.97
N GLY A 73 23.68 12.98 10.04
CA GLY A 73 23.70 14.45 10.02
C GLY A 73 22.35 15.03 10.42
N ARG A 74 22.22 16.34 10.25
CA ARG A 74 20.99 17.06 10.59
C ARG A 74 20.02 17.00 9.42
N LEU A 75 18.96 16.21 9.56
CA LEU A 75 17.88 16.10 8.58
C LEU A 75 16.72 17.02 8.97
N VAL A 76 16.08 17.62 7.97
CA VAL A 76 14.97 18.57 8.19
C VAL A 76 13.72 18.01 7.51
N VAL A 77 12.67 17.84 8.30
CA VAL A 77 11.31 17.60 7.81
C VAL A 77 10.70 18.97 7.47
N GLY A 78 10.20 19.11 6.27
CA GLY A 78 9.56 20.33 5.79
C GLY A 78 8.28 20.67 6.55
N PRO A 79 7.65 21.82 6.26
CA PRO A 79 6.38 22.17 6.86
C PRO A 79 5.25 21.28 6.36
N ALA A 80 4.31 20.93 7.24
CA ALA A 80 3.03 20.35 6.92
C ALA A 80 1.97 21.44 6.86
N THR A 81 0.95 21.31 6.01
CA THR A 81 -0.12 22.30 5.90
C THR A 81 -1.49 21.62 6.03
N VAL A 82 -2.37 22.23 6.83
CA VAL A 82 -3.78 21.85 6.92
C VAL A 82 -4.64 22.99 6.38
N ARG A 83 -5.46 22.70 5.40
CA ARG A 83 -6.48 23.62 4.88
C ARG A 83 -7.85 23.18 5.35
N CYS A 84 -8.56 24.06 6.03
CA CYS A 84 -9.90 23.79 6.55
C CYS A 84 -10.83 24.96 6.27
N GLN A 85 -12.13 24.68 6.30
CA GLN A 85 -13.18 25.71 6.16
C GLN A 85 -13.85 25.93 7.51
N VAL A 86 -13.96 27.18 7.92
CA VAL A 86 -14.64 27.59 9.15
C VAL A 86 -15.75 28.58 8.82
N PRO A 87 -16.81 28.65 9.64
CA PRO A 87 -17.82 29.71 9.50
C PRO A 87 -17.16 31.07 9.70
N ARG A 88 -17.51 32.03 8.89
CA ARG A 88 -17.03 33.41 9.05
C ARG A 88 -17.65 33.98 10.32
N GLY A 89 -16.85 34.20 11.36
CA GLY A 89 -17.28 34.92 12.56
C GLY A 89 -17.63 36.36 12.21
N LEU A 90 -18.77 36.87 12.66
CA LEU A 90 -19.08 38.29 12.61
C LEU A 90 -18.24 39.00 13.66
N PRO A 91 -17.65 40.19 13.36
CA PRO A 91 -17.00 41.01 14.39
C PRO A 91 -18.04 41.33 15.49
N GLU A 92 -17.64 41.23 16.77
CA GLU A 92 -18.50 41.48 17.95
C GLU A 92 -19.20 42.86 17.98
N GLN A 93 -18.75 43.78 17.14
CA GLN A 93 -19.27 45.17 17.09
C GLN A 93 -20.43 45.37 16.11
N PHE A 94 -20.81 44.37 15.32
CA PHE A 94 -21.96 44.47 14.44
C PHE A 94 -23.15 43.72 15.06
N GLN A 95 -24.27 44.44 15.31
CA GLN A 95 -25.58 43.82 15.53
C GLN A 95 -26.22 43.60 14.16
N PRO A 96 -26.00 42.44 13.53
CA PRO A 96 -26.54 42.18 12.20
C PRO A 96 -28.00 41.76 12.32
N ASP A 97 -28.82 42.27 11.41
CA ASP A 97 -30.18 41.79 11.18
C ASP A 97 -30.19 40.29 10.89
N PHE A 98 -31.31 39.62 11.13
CA PHE A 98 -31.46 38.17 10.97
C PHE A 98 -30.98 37.66 9.60
N PHE A 99 -31.15 38.42 8.54
CA PHE A 99 -30.71 38.11 7.19
C PHE A 99 -29.20 38.15 7.06
N ASP A 100 -28.52 39.12 7.66
CA ASP A 100 -27.05 39.19 7.62
C ASP A 100 -26.38 38.05 8.40
N ARG A 101 -27.02 37.60 9.49
CA ARG A 101 -26.59 36.38 10.21
C ARG A 101 -26.73 35.12 9.34
N PHE A 102 -27.84 35.01 8.61
CA PHE A 102 -28.07 33.86 7.73
C PHE A 102 -27.09 33.82 6.57
N PHE A 103 -26.77 34.93 5.94
CA PHE A 103 -25.81 35.03 4.85
C PHE A 103 -24.34 34.94 5.34
N ALA A 104 -24.03 35.50 6.49
CA ALA A 104 -22.66 35.37 7.08
C ALA A 104 -22.34 33.92 7.50
N MET A 105 -23.35 33.19 8.00
CA MET A 105 -23.19 31.73 8.24
C MET A 105 -23.02 30.90 6.96
N SER A 106 -23.38 31.48 5.80
CA SER A 106 -23.34 30.78 4.51
C SER A 106 -22.06 30.97 3.73
N SER A 107 -21.13 31.82 4.20
CA SER A 107 -19.86 32.10 3.52
C SER A 107 -18.70 31.43 4.25
N PRO A 108 -18.23 30.25 3.79
CA PRO A 108 -17.08 29.61 4.41
C PRO A 108 -15.82 30.45 4.20
N GLN A 109 -14.99 30.52 5.25
CA GLN A 109 -13.63 31.06 5.18
C GLN A 109 -12.66 29.89 5.15
N THR A 110 -11.79 29.84 4.14
CA THR A 110 -10.69 28.87 4.10
C THR A 110 -9.53 29.38 4.94
N LEU A 111 -9.11 28.58 5.92
CA LEU A 111 -7.89 28.79 6.70
C LEU A 111 -6.82 27.80 6.22
N SER A 112 -5.59 28.32 6.11
CA SER A 112 -4.41 27.51 5.83
C SER A 112 -3.43 27.65 7.00
N LEU A 113 -3.21 26.56 7.71
CA LEU A 113 -2.33 26.48 8.85
C LEU A 113 -1.09 25.66 8.47
N THR A 114 0.09 26.21 8.71
CA THR A 114 1.35 25.58 8.32
C THR A 114 2.23 25.43 9.55
N THR A 115 2.86 24.26 9.71
CA THR A 115 3.81 24.00 10.79
C THR A 115 5.17 24.61 10.46
N GLU A 116 5.98 24.79 11.49
CA GLU A 116 7.40 25.06 11.28
C GLU A 116 8.14 23.81 10.81
N PRO A 117 9.28 23.97 10.09
CA PRO A 117 10.15 22.85 9.78
C PRO A 117 10.75 22.25 11.06
N LEU A 118 10.93 20.92 11.08
CA LEU A 118 11.41 20.22 12.25
C LEU A 118 12.72 19.48 11.94
N ALA A 119 13.79 19.72 12.72
CA ALA A 119 15.07 19.08 12.54
C ALA A 119 15.23 17.84 13.42
N LEU A 120 15.89 16.80 12.87
CA LEU A 120 16.31 15.59 13.56
C LEU A 120 17.83 15.42 13.43
N ASP A 121 18.51 15.22 14.54
CA ASP A 121 19.94 14.89 14.55
C ASP A 121 20.10 13.37 14.39
N VAL A 122 20.73 12.94 13.30
CA VAL A 122 20.94 11.53 12.98
C VAL A 122 22.39 11.15 13.19
N GLU A 123 22.60 10.22 14.13
CA GLU A 123 23.92 9.70 14.47
C GLU A 123 24.30 8.55 13.52
N PRO A 124 25.57 8.45 13.08
CA PRO A 124 26.03 7.27 12.38
C PRO A 124 26.01 6.07 13.31
N LEU A 125 25.86 4.87 12.73
CA LEU A 125 26.01 3.65 13.51
C LEU A 125 27.46 3.54 14.06
N PRO A 126 27.65 3.01 15.29
CA PRO A 126 28.97 2.85 15.89
C PRO A 126 29.92 2.02 15.04
N ALA A 127 31.21 2.20 15.24
CA ALA A 127 32.26 1.34 14.66
C ALA A 127 32.12 -0.12 15.16
N GLY A 128 32.72 -1.07 14.44
CA GLY A 128 32.65 -2.49 14.78
C GLY A 128 31.43 -3.20 14.16
N ARG A 129 30.89 -2.66 13.09
CA ARG A 129 29.82 -3.30 12.32
C ARG A 129 30.26 -4.69 11.83
N PRO A 130 29.51 -5.78 12.14
CA PRO A 130 29.77 -7.10 11.60
C PRO A 130 29.65 -7.13 10.06
N ASP A 131 30.41 -8.00 9.38
CA ASP A 131 30.36 -8.15 7.92
C ASP A 131 28.97 -8.59 7.43
N GLU A 132 28.22 -9.31 8.27
CA GLU A 132 26.88 -9.81 7.98
C GLU A 132 25.75 -8.91 8.50
N PHE A 133 26.06 -7.64 8.75
CA PHE A 133 25.06 -6.70 9.24
C PHE A 133 23.93 -6.48 8.21
N THR A 134 22.71 -6.74 8.63
CA THR A 134 21.52 -6.67 7.78
C THR A 134 21.06 -5.24 7.46
N GLY A 135 21.62 -4.21 8.12
CA GLY A 135 21.16 -2.83 8.01
C GLY A 135 19.98 -2.52 8.93
N ILE A 136 19.47 -3.49 9.68
CA ILE A 136 18.32 -3.30 10.58
C ILE A 136 18.77 -2.64 11.88
N VAL A 137 18.03 -1.61 12.26
CA VAL A 137 18.10 -0.95 13.56
C VAL A 137 16.80 -1.18 14.31
N GLY A 138 16.86 -1.98 15.39
CA GLY A 138 15.69 -2.44 16.12
C GLY A 138 15.99 -3.72 16.87
N ARG A 139 15.00 -4.62 16.98
CA ARG A 139 15.17 -5.94 17.60
C ARG A 139 14.69 -7.02 16.65
N LEU A 140 15.48 -8.10 16.53
CA LEU A 140 15.15 -9.24 15.69
C LEU A 140 15.10 -10.52 16.51
N ALA A 141 14.23 -11.44 16.09
CA ALA A 141 14.24 -12.85 16.45
C ALA A 141 14.14 -13.67 15.17
N ALA A 142 14.87 -14.79 15.12
CA ALA A 142 14.90 -15.67 13.96
C ALA A 142 14.44 -17.07 14.32
N LYS A 143 13.69 -17.74 13.44
CA LYS A 143 13.27 -19.14 13.54
C LYS A 143 13.45 -19.83 12.21
N ALA A 144 13.87 -21.11 12.24
CA ALA A 144 13.89 -21.99 11.07
C ALA A 144 13.02 -23.22 11.33
N SER A 145 12.33 -23.67 10.31
CA SER A 145 11.57 -24.91 10.31
C SER A 145 11.58 -25.54 8.93
N ALA A 146 11.46 -26.86 8.85
CA ALA A 146 11.22 -27.56 7.62
C ALA A 146 9.77 -28.07 7.60
N ASP A 147 9.17 -28.18 6.42
CA ASP A 147 7.83 -28.77 6.23
C ASP A 147 7.76 -30.22 6.65
N ARG A 148 8.93 -30.91 6.56
CA ARG A 148 9.14 -32.27 7.05
C ARG A 148 10.58 -32.46 7.50
N LEU A 149 10.78 -33.30 8.53
CA LEU A 149 12.11 -33.64 9.06
C LEU A 149 12.60 -34.99 8.52
N GLU A 150 11.73 -35.77 7.90
CA GLU A 150 12.03 -37.02 7.24
C GLU A 150 11.70 -36.92 5.75
N ALA A 151 12.65 -37.32 4.89
CA ALA A 151 12.49 -37.30 3.45
C ALA A 151 13.26 -38.46 2.81
N LYS A 152 13.04 -38.70 1.52
CA LYS A 152 13.82 -39.65 0.72
C LYS A 152 14.79 -38.88 -0.20
N VAL A 153 15.83 -39.56 -0.65
CA VAL A 153 16.72 -39.03 -1.69
C VAL A 153 15.90 -38.59 -2.91
N GLY A 154 16.13 -37.34 -3.38
CA GLY A 154 15.39 -36.72 -4.49
C GLY A 154 14.06 -36.09 -4.13
N GLU A 155 13.57 -36.25 -2.90
CA GLU A 155 12.33 -35.62 -2.44
C GLU A 155 12.59 -34.17 -2.01
N ALA A 156 11.70 -33.25 -2.45
CA ALA A 156 11.82 -31.84 -2.11
C ALA A 156 11.35 -31.59 -0.67
N VAL A 157 12.12 -30.80 0.06
CA VAL A 157 11.82 -30.31 1.40
C VAL A 157 11.83 -28.78 1.38
N THR A 158 10.85 -28.14 2.03
CA THR A 158 10.79 -26.68 2.12
C THR A 158 11.33 -26.21 3.45
N LEU A 159 12.48 -25.53 3.42
CA LEU A 159 13.04 -24.84 4.57
C LEU A 159 12.41 -23.44 4.65
N THR A 160 11.79 -23.14 5.77
CA THR A 160 11.20 -21.82 6.08
C THR A 160 12.02 -21.15 7.16
N VAL A 161 12.57 -19.99 6.85
CA VAL A 161 13.27 -19.12 7.81
C VAL A 161 12.44 -17.88 8.01
N THR A 162 12.03 -17.58 9.24
CA THR A 162 11.25 -16.40 9.58
C THR A 162 12.05 -15.50 10.50
N VAL A 163 12.19 -14.24 10.10
CA VAL A 163 12.76 -13.17 10.92
C VAL A 163 11.61 -12.26 11.33
N ALA A 164 11.42 -12.05 12.62
CA ALA A 164 10.37 -11.19 13.17
C ALA A 164 10.97 -10.17 14.12
N GLY A 165 10.34 -9.00 14.26
CA GLY A 165 10.83 -7.98 15.18
C GLY A 165 10.31 -6.58 14.89
N SER A 166 11.11 -5.59 15.31
CA SER A 166 10.84 -4.16 15.10
C SER A 166 11.86 -3.53 14.15
N GLY A 167 11.43 -2.50 13.43
CA GLY A 167 12.24 -1.80 12.43
C GLY A 167 11.79 -2.09 11.00
N ASN A 168 12.59 -1.67 10.04
CA ASN A 168 12.28 -1.86 8.61
C ASN A 168 12.65 -3.28 8.14
N LEU A 169 11.82 -4.27 8.48
CA LEU A 169 12.06 -5.68 8.14
C LEU A 169 12.03 -5.97 6.63
N LYS A 170 11.45 -5.09 5.81
CA LYS A 170 11.49 -5.23 4.35
C LYS A 170 12.91 -5.25 3.81
N SER A 171 13.84 -4.53 4.47
CA SER A 171 15.24 -4.41 4.05
C SER A 171 16.13 -5.59 4.47
N VAL A 172 15.64 -6.58 5.25
CA VAL A 172 16.41 -7.78 5.60
C VAL A 172 16.81 -8.52 4.33
N PRO A 173 18.11 -8.76 4.07
CA PRO A 173 18.56 -9.46 2.89
C PRO A 173 18.21 -10.96 2.99
N ASP A 174 18.26 -11.64 1.85
CA ASP A 174 18.12 -13.09 1.82
C ASP A 174 19.25 -13.77 2.62
N PRO A 175 18.93 -14.83 3.39
CA PRO A 175 19.94 -15.54 4.16
C PRO A 175 20.99 -16.20 3.24
N LYS A 176 22.23 -16.22 3.71
CA LYS A 176 23.29 -16.96 3.00
C LYS A 176 22.94 -18.44 2.98
N ARG A 177 23.07 -19.05 1.82
CA ARG A 177 22.85 -20.49 1.66
C ARG A 177 24.04 -21.25 2.22
N PRO A 178 23.81 -22.29 3.05
CA PRO A 178 24.90 -23.15 3.47
C PRO A 178 25.42 -23.97 2.29
N GLU A 179 26.74 -24.13 2.19
CA GLU A 179 27.36 -24.98 1.18
C GLU A 179 27.34 -26.43 1.67
N LEU A 180 26.33 -27.18 1.25
CA LEU A 180 26.20 -28.61 1.54
C LEU A 180 26.16 -29.37 0.21
N ALA A 181 27.28 -30.03 -0.15
CA ALA A 181 27.39 -30.78 -1.41
C ALA A 181 26.33 -31.87 -1.57
N ALA A 182 25.85 -32.43 -0.47
CA ALA A 182 24.86 -33.49 -0.40
C ALA A 182 23.41 -32.97 -0.60
N VAL A 183 23.19 -31.65 -0.58
CA VAL A 183 21.84 -31.03 -0.67
C VAL A 183 21.85 -29.96 -1.77
N ARG A 184 20.94 -30.07 -2.68
CA ARG A 184 20.71 -29.04 -3.72
C ARG A 184 19.71 -28.02 -3.22
N PHE A 185 20.13 -26.74 -3.15
CA PHE A 185 19.26 -25.61 -2.83
C PHE A 185 18.73 -24.97 -4.12
N PHE A 186 17.45 -24.66 -4.14
CA PHE A 186 16.80 -23.92 -5.22
C PHE A 186 16.62 -22.44 -4.82
N THR A 187 15.94 -21.68 -5.66
CA THR A 187 15.69 -20.26 -5.43
C THR A 187 14.89 -20.04 -4.13
N THR A 188 15.28 -19.02 -3.38
CA THR A 188 14.58 -18.59 -2.18
C THR A 188 13.50 -17.58 -2.58
N GLU A 189 12.29 -17.80 -2.10
CA GLU A 189 11.19 -16.83 -2.17
C GLU A 189 11.06 -16.12 -0.84
N SER A 190 10.81 -14.80 -0.87
CA SER A 190 10.62 -14.04 0.36
C SER A 190 9.28 -13.31 0.36
N THR A 191 8.62 -13.32 1.53
CA THR A 191 7.37 -12.59 1.78
C THR A 191 7.53 -11.77 3.05
N SER A 192 7.12 -10.49 2.98
CA SER A 192 7.19 -9.58 4.12
C SER A 192 5.78 -9.23 4.59
N THR A 193 5.55 -9.37 5.90
CA THR A 193 4.34 -8.92 6.58
C THR A 193 4.71 -7.75 7.48
N VAL A 194 4.11 -6.59 7.24
CA VAL A 194 4.34 -5.39 8.04
C VAL A 194 3.21 -5.25 9.05
N GLU A 195 3.56 -5.19 10.32
CA GLU A 195 2.65 -4.91 11.42
C GLU A 195 2.84 -3.45 11.85
N LYS A 196 1.75 -2.71 11.79
CA LYS A 196 1.72 -1.29 12.16
C LYS A 196 0.99 -1.15 13.48
N ASN A 197 1.75 -1.08 14.56
CA ASN A 197 1.22 -0.73 15.86
C ASN A 197 1.16 0.79 15.98
N ALA A 198 0.36 1.30 16.89
CA ALA A 198 0.05 2.72 17.05
C ALA A 198 1.25 3.70 16.88
N ASP A 199 2.44 3.29 17.26
CA ASP A 199 3.64 4.15 17.29
C ASP A 199 4.88 3.49 16.67
N ARG A 200 4.82 2.20 16.32
CA ARG A 200 5.98 1.44 15.84
C ARG A 200 5.63 0.52 14.68
N ILE A 201 6.59 0.34 13.82
CA ILE A 201 6.57 -0.65 12.75
C ILE A 201 7.36 -1.86 13.19
N GLY A 202 6.77 -3.01 12.99
CA GLY A 202 7.37 -4.31 13.13
C GLY A 202 6.83 -5.27 12.08
N GLY A 203 6.88 -6.55 12.38
CA GLY A 203 6.34 -7.60 11.54
C GLY A 203 7.25 -8.77 11.38
N SER A 204 7.20 -9.40 10.20
CA SER A 204 8.05 -10.54 9.89
C SER A 204 8.43 -10.58 8.41
N LYS A 205 9.59 -11.15 8.12
CA LYS A 205 10.01 -11.54 6.77
C LYS A 205 10.28 -13.03 6.76
N THR A 206 9.60 -13.74 5.88
CA THR A 206 9.69 -15.20 5.76
C THR A 206 10.37 -15.54 4.44
N PHE A 207 11.38 -16.37 4.53
CA PHE A 207 12.14 -16.91 3.41
C PHE A 207 11.82 -18.39 3.27
N ARG A 208 11.39 -18.81 2.08
CA ARG A 208 11.12 -20.21 1.74
C ARG A 208 12.12 -20.68 0.71
N THR A 209 12.91 -21.69 1.07
CA THR A 209 13.94 -22.28 0.21
C THR A 209 13.63 -23.75 0.02
N ILE A 210 13.49 -24.18 -1.22
CA ILE A 210 13.35 -25.61 -1.54
C ILE A 210 14.74 -26.23 -1.57
N LEU A 211 14.89 -27.33 -0.85
CA LEU A 211 16.10 -28.15 -0.83
C LEU A 211 15.77 -29.58 -1.26
N VAL A 212 16.68 -30.23 -1.97
CA VAL A 212 16.54 -31.61 -2.43
C VAL A 212 17.81 -32.37 -2.04
N PRO A 213 17.72 -33.35 -1.11
CA PRO A 213 18.82 -34.21 -0.74
C PRO A 213 19.24 -35.11 -1.91
N ARG A 214 20.53 -35.27 -2.13
CA ARG A 214 21.10 -36.12 -3.19
C ARG A 214 21.54 -37.48 -2.70
N VAL A 215 21.82 -37.60 -1.40
CA VAL A 215 22.28 -38.82 -0.74
C VAL A 215 21.49 -39.08 0.53
N SER A 216 21.44 -40.34 0.98
CA SER A 216 20.81 -40.71 2.25
C SER A 216 21.74 -40.40 3.43
N GLY A 217 21.13 -40.14 4.59
CA GLY A 217 21.85 -39.85 5.82
C GLY A 217 21.17 -38.78 6.64
N GLU A 218 21.80 -38.37 7.74
CA GLU A 218 21.32 -37.28 8.59
C GLU A 218 22.05 -35.97 8.21
N PHE A 219 21.32 -34.94 7.87
CA PHE A 219 21.86 -33.64 7.49
C PHE A 219 21.45 -32.58 8.52
N ARG A 220 22.45 -32.00 9.15
CA ARG A 220 22.25 -30.87 10.05
C ARG A 220 22.48 -29.59 9.27
N LEU A 221 21.36 -28.89 9.01
CA LEU A 221 21.41 -27.56 8.45
C LEU A 221 21.90 -26.58 9.56
N PRO A 222 22.95 -25.79 9.29
CA PRO A 222 23.50 -24.89 10.28
C PRO A 222 22.47 -23.78 10.64
N PRO A 223 22.60 -23.16 11.82
CA PRO A 223 21.82 -21.98 12.16
C PRO A 223 22.04 -20.86 11.12
N VAL A 224 20.98 -20.11 10.85
CA VAL A 224 21.04 -18.89 10.04
C VAL A 224 21.14 -17.70 10.99
N GLU A 225 22.15 -16.86 10.77
CA GLU A 225 22.44 -15.69 11.60
C GLU A 225 21.99 -14.41 10.89
N PHE A 226 21.42 -13.47 11.68
CA PHE A 226 21.06 -12.13 11.25
C PHE A 226 21.62 -11.12 12.25
N SER A 227 22.58 -10.32 11.83
CA SER A 227 23.15 -9.26 12.67
C SER A 227 22.32 -7.99 12.54
N TYR A 228 21.98 -7.36 13.65
CA TYR A 228 21.24 -6.12 13.72
C TYR A 228 21.84 -5.17 14.77
N PHE A 229 21.46 -3.91 14.74
CA PHE A 229 21.85 -2.94 15.76
C PHE A 229 20.69 -2.67 16.70
N ASP A 230 20.86 -2.90 17.99
CA ASP A 230 19.88 -2.54 19.01
C ASP A 230 20.17 -1.10 19.53
N PRO A 231 19.29 -0.13 19.24
CA PRO A 231 19.50 1.25 19.63
C PRO A 231 19.37 1.49 21.15
N GLU A 232 18.76 0.56 21.89
CA GLU A 232 18.62 0.67 23.34
C GLU A 232 19.93 0.28 24.06
N THR A 233 20.54 -0.82 23.63
CA THR A 233 21.84 -1.25 24.14
C THR A 233 23.02 -0.59 23.46
N ARG A 234 22.77 0.13 22.33
CA ARG A 234 23.78 0.77 21.46
C ARG A 234 24.85 -0.23 20.98
N SER A 235 24.47 -1.45 20.70
CA SER A 235 25.38 -2.51 20.32
C SER A 235 24.82 -3.36 19.18
N TYR A 236 25.75 -3.98 18.43
CA TYR A 236 25.38 -4.96 17.44
C TYR A 236 25.03 -6.27 18.14
N GLN A 237 23.90 -6.84 17.75
CA GLN A 237 23.36 -8.09 18.26
C GLN A 237 23.16 -9.08 17.12
N ARG A 238 23.00 -10.36 17.45
CA ARG A 238 22.72 -11.44 16.52
C ARG A 238 21.43 -12.15 16.88
N ALA A 239 20.61 -12.41 15.89
CA ALA A 239 19.48 -13.33 15.99
C ALA A 239 19.82 -14.59 15.20
N GLU A 240 19.79 -15.73 15.88
CA GLU A 240 20.14 -17.02 15.30
C GLU A 240 18.92 -17.94 15.29
N THR A 241 18.82 -18.77 14.26
CA THR A 241 17.83 -19.84 14.21
C THR A 241 18.37 -21.08 14.92
N SER A 242 17.46 -21.92 15.41
CA SER A 242 17.87 -23.28 15.80
C SER A 242 18.32 -24.08 14.56
N PRO A 243 19.32 -24.98 14.71
CA PRO A 243 19.69 -25.88 13.62
C PRO A 243 18.51 -26.81 13.27
N VAL A 244 18.36 -27.12 11.98
CA VAL A 244 17.35 -28.07 11.52
C VAL A 244 18.04 -29.38 11.13
N VAL A 245 17.58 -30.49 11.70
CA VAL A 245 18.10 -31.83 11.42
C VAL A 245 17.12 -32.52 10.49
N LEU A 246 17.62 -32.97 9.32
CA LEU A 246 16.86 -33.67 8.29
C LEU A 246 17.35 -35.11 8.17
N SER A 247 16.50 -36.08 8.39
CA SER A 247 16.75 -37.51 8.18
C SER A 247 16.34 -37.90 6.76
N VAL A 248 17.27 -38.41 5.98
CA VAL A 248 17.04 -38.77 4.58
C VAL A 248 17.21 -40.27 4.37
N ALA A 249 16.11 -40.94 4.11
CA ALA A 249 16.09 -42.35 3.75
C ALA A 249 16.57 -42.59 2.28
N PRO A 250 17.08 -43.78 1.96
CA PRO A 250 17.37 -44.15 0.58
C PRO A 250 16.13 -43.97 -0.33
N GLY A 251 16.35 -43.42 -1.50
CA GLY A 251 15.28 -43.29 -2.52
C GLY A 251 14.91 -44.66 -3.10
N ALA A 252 13.74 -44.73 -3.77
CA ALA A 252 13.39 -45.91 -4.54
C ALA A 252 14.47 -46.17 -5.62
N PRO A 253 14.82 -47.43 -5.89
CA PRO A 253 15.75 -47.76 -6.96
C PRO A 253 15.24 -47.18 -8.29
N GLY A 254 15.91 -46.14 -8.84
CA GLY A 254 15.50 -45.46 -10.08
C GLY A 254 15.31 -43.96 -10.01
N ALA A 255 15.20 -43.33 -8.81
CA ALA A 255 15.02 -41.88 -8.66
C ALA A 255 16.32 -41.07 -8.50
N GLY A 256 17.46 -41.72 -8.42
CA GLY A 256 18.79 -41.09 -8.33
C GLY A 256 19.43 -40.96 -9.70
N GLY A 257 19.73 -39.72 -10.09
CA GLY A 257 20.35 -39.37 -11.34
C GLY A 257 21.56 -40.24 -11.69
N SER A 258 21.61 -40.63 -12.93
CA SER A 258 22.70 -41.25 -13.65
C SER A 258 24.10 -40.70 -13.22
N ALA A 259 24.73 -41.38 -12.26
CA ALA A 259 26.19 -41.39 -12.20
C ALA A 259 26.60 -42.44 -13.22
N ALA A 260 27.53 -42.06 -14.08
CA ALA A 260 28.15 -42.84 -15.13
C ALA A 260 28.33 -44.30 -14.73
N SER A 261 27.55 -45.21 -15.31
CA SER A 261 27.83 -46.62 -15.35
C SER A 261 28.38 -46.93 -16.73
N GLU A 262 29.61 -47.44 -16.72
CA GLU A 262 30.31 -47.95 -17.88
C GLU A 262 29.46 -48.92 -18.70
N ALA A 263 29.68 -48.83 -19.99
CA ALA A 263 29.06 -49.56 -21.06
C ALA A 263 28.80 -51.03 -20.82
N ALA A 264 27.52 -51.43 -20.89
CA ALA A 264 27.17 -52.78 -21.36
C ALA A 264 26.69 -52.68 -22.82
N PRO A 265 27.25 -53.45 -23.77
CA PRO A 265 26.85 -53.34 -25.16
C PRO A 265 25.54 -54.10 -25.37
N GLY A 266 24.48 -53.41 -25.76
CA GLY A 266 23.28 -54.09 -26.22
C GLY A 266 21.93 -53.39 -26.02
N LEU A 267 21.86 -52.13 -25.61
CA LEU A 267 20.57 -51.43 -25.60
C LEU A 267 20.62 -50.30 -26.64
N THR A 268 20.05 -50.61 -27.81
CA THR A 268 19.72 -49.63 -28.84
C THR A 268 18.85 -48.52 -28.25
N ALA A 269 19.30 -47.34 -28.43
CA ALA A 269 18.64 -46.09 -27.98
C ALA A 269 17.18 -46.00 -28.43
N ILE A 270 16.27 -46.13 -27.51
CA ILE A 270 14.88 -45.59 -27.61
C ILE A 270 14.81 -44.30 -26.82
N ALA A 271 15.70 -43.40 -27.12
CA ALA A 271 15.69 -42.06 -26.54
C ALA A 271 15.90 -40.98 -27.63
N SER A 272 15.15 -41.12 -28.72
CA SER A 272 15.18 -40.13 -29.78
C SER A 272 13.81 -39.53 -30.11
N ASP A 273 13.01 -39.31 -29.08
CA ASP A 273 11.76 -38.55 -29.31
C ASP A 273 11.44 -37.55 -28.21
N ILE A 274 12.47 -36.79 -27.81
CA ILE A 274 12.20 -35.47 -27.24
C ILE A 274 12.15 -34.51 -28.43
N ARG A 275 11.02 -34.46 -29.07
CA ARG A 275 10.71 -33.45 -30.07
C ARG A 275 10.81 -32.09 -29.40
N TYR A 276 11.63 -31.24 -29.98
CA TYR A 276 11.73 -29.82 -29.67
C TYR A 276 10.37 -29.22 -29.43
N LEU A 277 10.17 -28.58 -28.30
CA LEU A 277 9.10 -27.62 -28.12
C LEU A 277 9.25 -26.59 -29.23
N LYS A 278 8.34 -26.56 -30.18
CA LYS A 278 8.27 -25.53 -31.20
C LYS A 278 8.18 -24.19 -30.51
N THR A 279 9.29 -23.46 -30.45
CA THR A 279 9.36 -22.10 -29.93
C THR A 279 8.81 -21.04 -30.90
N ARG A 280 8.20 -21.48 -32.00
CA ARG A 280 7.52 -20.60 -32.96
C ARG A 280 6.08 -21.06 -33.08
N PRO A 281 5.10 -20.22 -32.65
CA PRO A 281 3.74 -20.43 -33.09
C PRO A 281 3.75 -20.30 -34.62
N GLU A 282 3.28 -21.33 -35.34
CA GLU A 282 2.95 -21.18 -36.75
C GLU A 282 2.04 -19.97 -36.85
N SER A 283 2.50 -18.95 -37.59
CA SER A 283 1.68 -17.78 -37.88
C SER A 283 0.39 -18.28 -38.52
N ALA A 284 -0.70 -18.24 -37.76
CA ALA A 284 -2.02 -18.44 -38.32
C ALA A 284 -2.19 -17.44 -39.45
N PRO A 285 -2.74 -17.85 -40.61
CA PRO A 285 -2.91 -16.94 -41.73
C PRO A 285 -3.71 -15.72 -41.25
N VAL A 286 -3.28 -14.55 -41.63
CA VAL A 286 -3.84 -13.24 -41.25
C VAL A 286 -5.37 -13.19 -41.36
N SER A 287 -5.92 -13.99 -42.29
CA SER A 287 -7.37 -14.16 -42.51
C SER A 287 -8.10 -14.81 -41.30
N ALA A 288 -7.47 -15.74 -40.58
CA ALA A 288 -8.08 -16.38 -39.41
C ALA A 288 -8.05 -15.43 -38.20
N ALA A 289 -7.01 -14.60 -38.04
CA ALA A 289 -6.93 -13.59 -37.01
C ALA A 289 -7.97 -12.48 -37.22
N LEU A 290 -8.19 -12.04 -38.46
CA LEU A 290 -9.23 -11.05 -38.78
C LEU A 290 -10.65 -11.57 -38.51
N ALA A 291 -10.93 -12.86 -38.79
CA ALA A 291 -12.22 -13.45 -38.48
C ALA A 291 -12.48 -13.59 -36.97
N ALA A 292 -11.45 -13.89 -36.17
CA ALA A 292 -11.55 -13.94 -34.72
C ALA A 292 -11.78 -12.54 -34.10
N PHE A 293 -11.13 -11.49 -34.66
CA PHE A 293 -11.37 -10.11 -34.25
C PHE A 293 -12.76 -9.59 -34.62
N ALA A 294 -13.31 -9.98 -35.75
CA ALA A 294 -14.67 -9.61 -36.17
C ALA A 294 -15.74 -10.22 -35.26
N GLY A 295 -15.55 -11.46 -34.80
CA GLY A 295 -16.45 -12.11 -33.84
C GLY A 295 -16.38 -11.51 -32.42
N ALA A 296 -15.19 -11.21 -31.91
CA ALA A 296 -15.01 -10.61 -30.61
C ALA A 296 -15.50 -9.15 -30.55
N GLY A 297 -15.37 -8.41 -31.67
CA GLY A 297 -15.78 -7.00 -31.76
C GLY A 297 -17.30 -6.81 -31.59
N LEU A 298 -18.12 -7.76 -32.02
CA LEU A 298 -19.58 -7.71 -31.85
C LEU A 298 -20.03 -7.88 -30.39
N TRP A 299 -19.31 -8.68 -29.61
CA TRP A 299 -19.63 -8.90 -28.19
C TRP A 299 -19.20 -7.74 -27.27
N HIS A 300 -18.12 -7.05 -27.62
CA HIS A 300 -17.60 -5.93 -26.81
C HIS A 300 -18.05 -4.56 -27.33
N GLY A 301 -18.45 -4.46 -28.60
CA GLY A 301 -18.91 -3.21 -29.20
C GLY A 301 -20.29 -2.76 -28.70
N ALA A 302 -21.20 -3.70 -28.45
CA ALA A 302 -22.54 -3.39 -27.99
C ALA A 302 -22.58 -2.70 -26.60
N PRO A 303 -21.88 -3.18 -25.55
CA PRO A 303 -21.85 -2.50 -24.25
C PRO A 303 -21.16 -1.14 -24.33
N CYS A 304 -20.12 -0.99 -25.14
CA CYS A 304 -19.45 0.30 -25.33
C CYS A 304 -20.37 1.33 -26.04
N ALA A 305 -21.14 0.92 -27.03
CA ALA A 305 -22.11 1.79 -27.69
C ALA A 305 -23.25 2.24 -26.74
N VAL A 306 -23.72 1.35 -25.88
CA VAL A 306 -24.72 1.67 -24.85
C VAL A 306 -24.17 2.66 -23.83
N LEU A 307 -22.94 2.50 -23.37
CA LEU A 307 -22.28 3.43 -22.44
C LEU A 307 -22.05 4.80 -23.06
N LEU A 308 -21.65 4.87 -24.33
CA LEU A 308 -21.51 6.13 -25.06
C LEU A 308 -22.85 6.83 -25.26
N LEU A 309 -23.90 6.09 -25.61
CA LEU A 309 -25.26 6.64 -25.70
C LEU A 309 -25.77 7.15 -24.35
N ALA A 310 -25.61 6.37 -23.30
CA ALA A 310 -25.97 6.78 -21.94
C ALA A 310 -25.17 8.03 -21.50
N GLY A 311 -23.86 8.07 -21.79
CA GLY A 311 -23.00 9.21 -21.51
C GLY A 311 -23.43 10.48 -22.25
N THR A 312 -23.76 10.38 -23.54
CA THR A 312 -24.23 11.53 -24.34
C THR A 312 -25.60 12.03 -23.87
N VAL A 313 -26.51 11.13 -23.50
CA VAL A 313 -27.82 11.49 -22.93
C VAL A 313 -27.65 12.17 -21.55
N ALA A 314 -26.79 11.64 -20.69
CA ALA A 314 -26.49 12.22 -19.38
C ALA A 314 -25.82 13.61 -19.52
N TRP A 315 -24.87 13.74 -20.45
CA TRP A 315 -24.24 15.03 -20.76
C TRP A 315 -25.22 16.07 -21.30
N ARG A 316 -26.09 15.68 -22.25
CA ARG A 316 -27.16 16.56 -22.75
C ARG A 316 -28.16 16.95 -21.67
N ARG A 317 -28.49 16.05 -20.72
CA ARG A 317 -29.35 16.39 -19.57
C ARG A 317 -28.64 17.38 -18.65
N ARG A 318 -27.35 17.19 -18.31
CA ARG A 318 -26.57 18.13 -17.51
C ARG A 318 -26.46 19.51 -18.17
N MET A 319 -26.21 19.58 -19.47
CA MET A 319 -26.15 20.84 -20.21
C MET A 319 -27.51 21.56 -20.24
N ARG A 320 -28.64 20.83 -20.36
CA ARG A 320 -29.99 21.38 -20.25
C ARG A 320 -30.33 21.86 -18.85
N ASP A 321 -29.76 21.22 -17.84
CA ASP A 321 -29.96 21.57 -16.44
C ASP A 321 -29.07 22.72 -15.95
N ALA A 322 -27.97 22.96 -16.64
CA ALA A 322 -27.01 24.04 -16.34
C ALA A 322 -27.45 25.41 -16.93
N ASP A 323 -28.52 25.47 -17.77
CA ASP A 323 -28.98 26.73 -18.33
C ASP A 323 -30.17 27.30 -17.50
N PRO A 324 -29.88 28.25 -16.58
CA PRO A 324 -30.92 28.84 -15.72
C PRO A 324 -31.90 29.74 -16.49
N ARG A 325 -31.49 30.27 -17.66
CA ARG A 325 -32.33 31.11 -18.52
C ARG A 325 -33.36 30.26 -19.29
N GLY A 326 -32.97 29.13 -19.81
CA GLY A 326 -33.85 28.19 -20.48
C GLY A 326 -34.90 27.55 -19.55
N ARG A 327 -34.58 27.36 -18.26
CA ARG A 327 -35.56 26.89 -17.27
C ARG A 327 -36.66 27.94 -17.01
N ARG A 328 -36.32 29.22 -16.84
CA ARG A 328 -37.26 30.31 -16.60
C ARG A 328 -38.18 30.50 -17.81
N GLN A 329 -37.69 30.44 -19.02
CA GLN A 329 -38.52 30.55 -20.25
C GLN A 329 -39.49 29.37 -20.40
N ARG A 330 -39.09 28.14 -20.12
CA ARG A 330 -39.99 26.96 -20.18
C ARG A 330 -41.03 26.96 -19.09
N GLN A 331 -40.72 27.46 -17.89
CA GLN A 331 -41.70 27.62 -16.84
C GLN A 331 -42.69 28.74 -17.18
N ALA A 332 -42.26 29.86 -17.73
CA ALA A 332 -43.09 30.93 -18.19
C ALA A 332 -44.06 30.50 -19.30
N LEU A 333 -43.56 29.71 -20.28
CA LEU A 333 -44.41 29.16 -21.34
C LEU A 333 -45.44 28.14 -20.83
N ARG A 334 -45.07 27.30 -19.86
CA ARG A 334 -46.04 26.36 -19.24
C ARG A 334 -47.11 27.06 -18.43
N THR A 335 -46.75 28.10 -17.66
CA THR A 335 -47.73 28.91 -16.92
C THR A 335 -48.59 29.72 -17.82
N ALA A 336 -48.07 30.28 -18.89
CA ALA A 336 -48.85 31.01 -19.89
C ALA A 336 -49.84 30.09 -20.64
N SER A 337 -49.40 28.91 -21.06
CA SER A 337 -50.28 27.94 -21.73
C SER A 337 -51.33 27.33 -20.79
N ALA A 338 -51.03 27.19 -19.50
CA ALA A 338 -52.01 26.76 -18.50
C ALA A 338 -53.11 27.83 -18.29
N ARG A 339 -52.70 29.11 -18.16
CA ARG A 339 -53.66 30.24 -18.03
C ARG A 339 -54.50 30.44 -19.28
N LEU A 340 -53.94 30.24 -20.48
CA LEU A 340 -54.73 30.31 -21.73
C LEU A 340 -55.77 29.18 -21.80
N ARG A 341 -55.44 27.94 -21.38
CA ARG A 341 -56.43 26.86 -21.32
C ARG A 341 -57.53 27.12 -20.28
N GLU A 342 -57.16 27.71 -19.16
CA GLU A 342 -58.11 28.05 -18.10
C GLU A 342 -59.05 29.21 -18.54
N ALA A 343 -58.49 30.19 -19.27
CA ALA A 343 -59.32 31.28 -19.87
C ALA A 343 -60.25 30.78 -20.98
N GLN A 344 -59.80 29.76 -21.78
CA GLN A 344 -60.60 29.11 -22.81
C GLN A 344 -61.71 28.20 -22.25
N ALA A 345 -61.57 27.74 -21.02
CA ALA A 345 -62.51 26.85 -20.34
C ALA A 345 -63.61 27.64 -19.57
N LEU A 346 -63.52 28.99 -19.43
CA LEU A 346 -64.47 29.80 -18.76
C LEU A 346 -65.65 30.08 -19.69
N PRO A 347 -66.91 30.01 -19.21
CA PRO A 347 -68.08 30.31 -19.99
C PRO A 347 -68.13 31.83 -20.32
N PRO A 348 -68.68 32.20 -21.48
CA PRO A 348 -68.57 33.54 -22.08
C PRO A 348 -69.05 34.72 -21.19
N ALA A 349 -69.80 34.49 -20.12
CA ALA A 349 -70.24 35.52 -19.19
C ALA A 349 -69.19 35.97 -18.16
N GLN A 350 -68.03 35.34 -18.09
CA GLN A 350 -66.92 35.67 -17.15
C GLN A 350 -65.67 36.22 -17.82
N THR A 351 -65.67 36.31 -19.15
CA THR A 351 -64.49 36.76 -19.93
C THR A 351 -64.23 38.27 -19.84
N GLU A 352 -65.27 39.06 -19.52
CA GLU A 352 -65.17 40.54 -19.36
C GLU A 352 -64.55 41.00 -18.03
N ARG A 353 -64.33 40.07 -17.05
CA ARG A 353 -63.83 40.46 -15.74
C ARG A 353 -62.33 40.02 -15.54
N ALA A 354 -61.69 39.33 -16.54
CA ALA A 354 -60.38 38.83 -16.44
C ALA A 354 -59.37 39.37 -17.49
N ALA A 355 -59.74 40.51 -18.20
CA ALA A 355 -58.83 41.24 -19.08
C ALA A 355 -58.21 42.45 -18.37
#